data_dfbc250ed2ac70ac79dc602d76cf8311
#
_entry.id   dfbc250ed2ac70ac79dc602d76cf8311
#
_cell.length_a   1.000
_cell.length_b   1.000
_cell.length_c   1.000
_cell.angle_alpha   90.00
_cell.angle_beta   90.00
_cell.angle_gamma   90.00
#
_symmetry.space_group_name_H-M   'P 1'
#
loop_
_entity.id
_entity.type
_entity.pdbx_description
1 polymer ?
#
loop_
_entity_poly.entity_id
_entity_poly.type
_entity_poly.pdbx_seq_one_letter_code
_entity_poly.pdbx_strand_id
1 'polypeptide(L)'
;KCGYGQWINYTPDIEDVITADVSISPVACKMYDRESILKEYTKEQLGVFSVGKDDTDYLVFTIDIKNNAQEAVSINRLITFFFYCTEFNGDSNSLEKMNIDINSVEAGEIQRVQLVTSIRHDDVWKINSRQRYAESDVYIIMSQYPLERRMVFYIEQL
;
A
#
# COMPACT_ATOMS: atom_id res chain seq x y z
N LYS A 1 -15.67 1.21 0.89
CA LYS A 1 -14.51 2.03 1.27
C LYS A 1 -14.23 1.86 2.76
N CYS A 2 -12.96 1.89 3.13
CA CYS A 2 -12.49 1.77 4.50
C CYS A 2 -11.44 2.86 4.73
N GLY A 3 -11.66 3.71 5.73
CA GLY A 3 -10.73 4.75 6.15
C GLY A 3 -9.93 4.37 7.40
N TYR A 4 -9.08 5.27 7.89
CA TYR A 4 -8.24 5.05 9.05
C TYR A 4 -9.03 4.57 10.27
N GLY A 5 -8.49 3.54 10.95
CA GLY A 5 -9.12 2.93 12.12
C GLY A 5 -10.34 2.05 11.83
N GLN A 6 -10.72 1.89 10.56
CA GLN A 6 -11.79 0.99 10.14
C GLN A 6 -11.19 -0.30 9.58
N TRP A 7 -11.87 -1.40 9.81
CA TRP A 7 -11.49 -2.70 9.28
C TRP A 7 -12.41 -3.11 8.13
N ILE A 8 -11.83 -3.65 7.07
CA ILE A 8 -12.56 -4.26 5.96
C ILE A 8 -12.18 -5.73 5.85
N ASN A 9 -13.18 -6.59 5.83
CA ASN A 9 -12.95 -8.01 5.57
C ASN A 9 -12.57 -8.21 4.11
N TYR A 10 -11.53 -8.97 3.90
CA TYR A 10 -11.01 -9.31 2.60
C TYR A 10 -10.89 -10.82 2.46
N THR A 11 -11.81 -11.38 1.69
CA THR A 11 -11.76 -12.76 1.23
C THR A 11 -11.58 -12.67 -0.28
N PRO A 12 -10.40 -12.98 -0.82
CA PRO A 12 -10.21 -12.95 -2.26
C PRO A 12 -11.10 -14.00 -2.92
N ASP A 13 -11.93 -13.57 -3.88
CA ASP A 13 -12.85 -14.43 -4.63
C ASP A 13 -12.16 -15.27 -5.73
N ILE A 14 -10.87 -15.45 -5.66
CA ILE A 14 -10.12 -16.24 -6.64
C ILE A 14 -9.99 -17.65 -6.07
N GLU A 15 -10.90 -18.51 -6.46
CA GLU A 15 -11.12 -19.87 -5.93
C GLU A 15 -9.86 -20.75 -5.85
N ASP A 16 -8.80 -20.46 -6.60
CA ASP A 16 -7.63 -21.34 -6.68
C ASP A 16 -6.32 -20.71 -6.12
N VAL A 17 -6.33 -19.47 -5.67
CA VAL A 17 -5.06 -18.77 -5.38
C VAL A 17 -4.88 -18.38 -3.91
N ILE A 18 -5.92 -17.95 -3.23
CA ILE A 18 -5.82 -17.57 -1.80
C ILE A 18 -7.15 -17.87 -1.09
N THR A 19 -7.16 -18.85 -0.24
CA THR A 19 -8.18 -19.00 0.79
C THR A 19 -7.70 -18.25 2.04
N ALA A 20 -7.91 -16.95 2.07
CA ALA A 20 -7.53 -16.14 3.22
C ALA A 20 -8.76 -15.43 3.77
N ASP A 21 -9.06 -15.62 5.03
CA ASP A 21 -10.00 -14.80 5.76
C ASP A 21 -9.20 -13.78 6.58
N VAL A 22 -9.09 -12.56 6.06
CA VAL A 22 -8.34 -11.49 6.71
C VAL A 22 -9.19 -10.23 6.82
N SER A 23 -8.89 -9.43 7.83
CA SER A 23 -9.35 -8.05 7.94
C SER A 23 -8.17 -7.11 7.75
N ILE A 24 -8.35 -6.05 6.99
CA ILE A 24 -7.29 -5.07 6.68
C ILE A 24 -7.77 -3.69 7.12
N SER A 25 -6.86 -2.91 7.69
CA SER A 25 -7.12 -1.53 8.11
C SER A 25 -6.02 -0.59 7.59
N PRO A 26 -6.36 0.52 6.92
CA PRO A 26 -5.41 1.56 6.61
C PRO A 26 -4.99 2.30 7.89
N VAL A 27 -3.70 2.59 8.01
CA VAL A 27 -3.11 3.24 9.20
C VAL A 27 -2.54 4.60 8.86
N ALA A 28 -1.70 4.70 7.82
CA ALA A 28 -1.03 5.92 7.41
C ALA A 28 -0.61 5.88 5.95
N CYS A 29 -0.44 7.05 5.35
CA CYS A 29 0.24 7.23 4.07
C CYS A 29 1.15 8.44 4.17
N LYS A 30 2.44 8.26 3.89
CA LYS A 30 3.44 9.33 3.89
C LYS A 30 4.06 9.48 2.52
N MET A 31 4.29 10.71 2.13
CA MET A 31 4.99 11.04 0.89
C MET A 31 6.43 11.43 1.19
N TYR A 32 7.36 10.89 0.43
CA TYR A 32 8.79 11.13 0.56
C TYR A 32 9.36 11.55 -0.79
N ASP A 33 10.31 12.48 -0.78
CA ASP A 33 11.26 12.62 -1.86
C ASP A 33 12.41 11.60 -1.70
N ARG A 34 13.31 11.58 -2.68
CA ARG A 34 14.43 10.66 -2.69
C ARG A 34 15.34 10.77 -1.47
N GLU A 35 15.63 11.99 -1.05
CA GLU A 35 16.53 12.23 0.09
C GLU A 35 15.88 11.78 1.40
N SER A 36 14.63 12.14 1.60
CA SER A 36 13.87 11.80 2.80
C SER A 36 13.66 10.30 2.95
N ILE A 37 13.33 9.58 1.87
CA ILE A 37 13.12 8.12 1.96
C ILE A 37 14.42 7.38 2.29
N LEU A 38 15.55 7.79 1.71
CA LEU A 38 16.86 7.19 1.98
C LEU A 38 17.41 7.55 3.37
N LYS A 39 16.92 8.63 3.97
CA LYS A 39 17.26 9.02 5.34
C LYS A 39 16.41 8.26 6.37
N GLU A 40 15.12 8.04 6.05
CA GLU A 40 14.16 7.40 6.95
C GLU A 40 14.30 5.88 6.97
N TYR A 41 14.60 5.26 5.82
CA TYR A 41 14.61 3.80 5.67
C TYR A 41 15.95 3.28 5.21
N THR A 42 16.41 2.18 5.83
CA THR A 42 17.59 1.46 5.38
C THR A 42 17.29 0.65 4.11
N LYS A 43 18.33 0.22 3.42
CA LYS A 43 18.21 -0.63 2.24
C LYS A 43 17.49 -1.95 2.56
N GLU A 44 17.75 -2.51 3.72
CA GLU A 44 17.12 -3.74 4.20
C GLU A 44 15.60 -3.53 4.43
N GLN A 45 15.22 -2.37 4.97
CA GLN A 45 13.80 -2.02 5.16
C GLN A 45 13.08 -1.77 3.84
N LEU A 46 13.75 -1.18 2.85
CA LEU A 46 13.20 -1.01 1.50
C LEU A 46 13.07 -2.34 0.74
N GLY A 47 13.83 -3.35 1.14
CA GLY A 47 13.75 -4.69 0.55
C GLY A 47 14.18 -4.71 -0.91
N VAL A 48 13.31 -5.21 -1.79
CA VAL A 48 13.56 -5.27 -3.24
C VAL A 48 13.28 -3.95 -3.96
N PHE A 49 12.66 -3.00 -3.27
CA PHE A 49 12.31 -1.71 -3.86
C PHE A 49 13.55 -0.87 -4.14
N SER A 50 13.67 -0.39 -5.37
CA SER A 50 14.77 0.44 -5.79
C SER A 50 14.37 1.91 -5.82
N VAL A 51 15.04 2.72 -5.00
CA VAL A 51 14.89 4.18 -5.03
C VAL A 51 15.49 4.72 -6.32
N GLY A 52 14.66 5.33 -7.15
CA GLY A 52 15.01 5.84 -8.47
C GLY A 52 15.82 7.15 -8.45
N LYS A 53 15.82 7.84 -9.58
CA LYS A 53 16.50 9.12 -9.77
C LYS A 53 15.71 10.29 -9.16
N ASP A 54 16.30 11.48 -9.19
CA ASP A 54 15.89 12.68 -8.44
C ASP A 54 14.47 13.22 -8.73
N ASP A 55 13.86 12.83 -9.84
CA ASP A 55 12.51 13.29 -10.25
C ASP A 55 11.37 12.35 -9.78
N THR A 56 11.60 11.55 -8.77
CA THR A 56 10.63 10.56 -8.30
C THR A 56 10.31 10.80 -6.84
N ASP A 57 9.03 10.95 -6.52
CA ASP A 57 8.54 10.88 -5.14
C ASP A 57 8.02 9.46 -4.83
N TYR A 58 7.84 9.16 -3.56
CA TYR A 58 7.48 7.85 -3.07
C TYR A 58 6.31 7.97 -2.11
N LEU A 59 5.35 7.05 -2.20
CA LEU A 59 4.32 6.87 -1.20
C LEU A 59 4.60 5.61 -0.39
N VAL A 60 4.62 5.75 0.91
CA VAL A 60 4.70 4.63 1.85
C VAL A 60 3.36 4.50 2.58
N PHE A 61 2.68 3.41 2.32
CA PHE A 61 1.42 3.05 2.96
C PHE A 61 1.69 2.13 4.14
N THR A 62 1.06 2.40 5.25
CA THR A 62 1.04 1.51 6.41
C THR A 62 -0.35 0.92 6.56
N ILE A 63 -0.42 -0.40 6.64
CA ILE A 63 -1.66 -1.15 6.84
C ILE A 63 -1.50 -2.13 8.00
N ASP A 64 -2.58 -2.42 8.69
CA ASP A 64 -2.67 -3.54 9.63
C ASP A 64 -3.46 -4.68 8.97
N ILE A 65 -2.93 -5.89 9.04
CA ILE A 65 -3.56 -7.12 8.53
C ILE A 65 -3.82 -8.02 9.72
N LYS A 66 -5.09 -8.36 9.94
CA LYS A 66 -5.53 -9.33 10.94
C LYS A 66 -5.89 -10.64 10.24
N ASN A 67 -5.29 -11.72 10.67
CA ASN A 67 -5.63 -13.06 10.19
C ASN A 67 -6.79 -13.63 11.01
N ASN A 68 -7.95 -13.84 10.38
CA ASN A 68 -9.13 -14.47 11.00
C ASN A 68 -9.18 -15.99 10.74
N ALA A 69 -8.27 -16.51 9.90
CA ALA A 69 -8.20 -17.93 9.56
C ALA A 69 -7.50 -18.75 10.64
N GLN A 70 -7.55 -20.08 10.49
CA GLN A 70 -6.92 -21.05 11.41
C GLN A 70 -5.44 -21.30 11.08
N GLU A 71 -4.99 -20.89 9.89
CA GLU A 71 -3.65 -21.10 9.38
C GLU A 71 -2.97 -19.75 9.07
N ALA A 72 -1.64 -19.77 9.02
CA ALA A 72 -0.87 -18.58 8.66
C ALA A 72 -1.19 -18.12 7.22
N VAL A 73 -1.30 -16.81 7.03
CA VAL A 73 -1.57 -16.20 5.72
C VAL A 73 -0.33 -15.51 5.19
N SER A 74 0.06 -15.83 3.96
CA SER A 74 1.19 -15.19 3.28
C SER A 74 0.86 -13.75 2.88
N ILE A 75 1.63 -12.80 3.39
CA ILE A 75 1.48 -11.37 3.07
C ILE A 75 1.79 -11.13 1.60
N ASN A 76 2.83 -11.75 1.06
CA ASN A 76 3.21 -11.54 -0.35
C ASN A 76 2.10 -11.96 -1.30
N ARG A 77 1.43 -13.09 -1.04
CA ARG A 77 0.28 -13.53 -1.84
C ARG A 77 -0.89 -12.57 -1.71
N LEU A 78 -1.15 -12.09 -0.51
CA LEU A 78 -2.26 -11.19 -0.23
C LEU A 78 -2.13 -9.87 -1.00
N ILE A 79 -0.95 -9.24 -0.97
CA ILE A 79 -0.69 -7.94 -1.60
C ILE A 79 -0.47 -8.01 -3.11
N THR A 80 -0.26 -9.19 -3.70
CA THR A 80 -0.05 -9.34 -5.16
C THR A 80 -1.18 -8.72 -5.99
N PHE A 81 -2.39 -8.68 -5.43
CA PHE A 81 -3.57 -8.12 -6.09
C PHE A 81 -3.86 -6.67 -5.70
N PHE A 82 -3.04 -6.09 -4.83
CA PHE A 82 -3.21 -4.70 -4.42
C PHE A 82 -2.55 -3.78 -5.43
N PHE A 83 -3.24 -2.72 -5.78
CA PHE A 83 -2.68 -1.65 -6.59
C PHE A 83 -3.18 -0.29 -6.13
N TYR A 84 -2.33 0.67 -6.31
CA TYR A 84 -2.57 2.04 -5.92
C TYR A 84 -3.22 2.83 -7.06
N CYS A 85 -4.15 3.70 -6.71
CA CYS A 85 -4.68 4.70 -7.63
C CYS A 85 -5.06 5.99 -6.89
N THR A 86 -5.25 7.06 -7.66
CA THR A 86 -5.81 8.33 -7.20
C THR A 86 -7.03 8.69 -8.01
N GLU A 87 -7.81 9.67 -7.55
CA GLU A 87 -8.99 10.13 -8.31
C GLU A 87 -8.63 10.81 -9.64
N PHE A 88 -7.43 11.36 -9.75
CA PHE A 88 -6.98 12.08 -10.95
C PHE A 88 -6.03 11.29 -11.83
N ASN A 89 -5.52 10.16 -11.36
CA ASN A 89 -4.65 9.29 -12.12
C ASN A 89 -5.22 7.87 -12.11
N GLY A 90 -5.76 7.45 -13.24
CA GLY A 90 -6.32 6.11 -13.42
C GLY A 90 -5.27 5.01 -13.59
N ASP A 91 -3.99 5.35 -13.58
CA ASP A 91 -2.93 4.37 -13.71
C ASP A 91 -2.73 3.62 -12.40
N SER A 92 -2.92 2.32 -12.46
CA SER A 92 -2.62 1.41 -11.37
C SER A 92 -1.11 1.17 -11.30
N ASN A 93 -0.49 1.50 -10.18
CA ASN A 93 0.90 1.16 -9.92
C ASN A 93 0.99 -0.01 -8.96
N SER A 94 1.95 -0.89 -9.19
CA SER A 94 2.26 -1.97 -8.28
C SER A 94 2.77 -1.44 -6.95
N LEU A 95 2.44 -2.15 -5.89
CA LEU A 95 2.91 -1.91 -4.54
C LEU A 95 3.95 -2.96 -4.17
N GLU A 96 5.07 -2.52 -3.65
CA GLU A 96 6.11 -3.40 -3.14
C GLU A 96 6.08 -3.45 -1.62
N LYS A 97 6.20 -4.64 -1.06
CA LYS A 97 6.28 -4.82 0.39
C LYS A 97 7.66 -4.39 0.90
N MET A 98 7.66 -3.55 1.91
CA MET A 98 8.84 -3.24 2.70
C MET A 98 9.06 -4.31 3.79
N ASN A 99 10.24 -4.32 4.42
CA ASN A 99 10.58 -5.27 5.49
C ASN A 99 10.40 -6.74 5.08
N ILE A 100 11.37 -7.25 4.34
CA ILE A 100 11.37 -8.60 3.77
C ILE A 100 11.22 -9.73 4.81
N ASP A 101 11.56 -9.47 6.07
CA ASP A 101 11.50 -10.47 7.14
C ASP A 101 10.07 -10.79 7.60
N ILE A 102 9.11 -9.91 7.32
CA ILE A 102 7.70 -10.12 7.68
C ILE A 102 6.97 -10.74 6.49
N ASN A 103 6.84 -12.07 6.49
CA ASN A 103 6.30 -12.81 5.33
C ASN A 103 4.91 -13.39 5.55
N SER A 104 4.46 -13.55 6.81
CA SER A 104 3.18 -14.13 7.16
C SER A 104 2.50 -13.41 8.33
N VAL A 105 1.21 -13.62 8.46
CA VAL A 105 0.43 -13.29 9.65
C VAL A 105 -0.11 -14.59 10.23
N GLU A 106 0.29 -14.91 11.44
CA GLU A 106 -0.14 -16.11 12.13
C GLU A 106 -1.63 -16.07 12.49
N ALA A 107 -2.24 -17.23 12.71
CA ALA A 107 -3.66 -17.34 13.03
C ALA A 107 -4.06 -16.48 14.25
N GLY A 108 -5.04 -15.61 14.07
CA GLY A 108 -5.54 -14.71 15.11
C GLY A 108 -4.67 -13.48 15.40
N GLU A 109 -3.51 -13.36 14.76
CA GLU A 109 -2.60 -12.23 14.96
C GLU A 109 -2.90 -11.03 14.07
N ILE A 110 -2.34 -9.88 14.46
CA ILE A 110 -2.32 -8.64 13.68
C ILE A 110 -0.87 -8.32 13.36
N GLN A 111 -0.59 -8.12 12.06
CA GLN A 111 0.72 -7.71 11.58
C GLN A 111 0.65 -6.37 10.88
N ARG A 112 1.50 -5.43 11.28
CA ARG A 112 1.68 -4.16 10.60
C ARG A 112 2.63 -4.30 9.42
N VAL A 113 2.20 -3.84 8.25
CA VAL A 113 2.94 -3.98 6.99
C VAL A 113 3.06 -2.61 6.34
N GLN A 114 4.22 -2.35 5.75
CA GLN A 114 4.46 -1.17 4.92
C GLN A 114 4.59 -1.57 3.46
N LEU A 115 3.94 -0.80 2.61
CA LEU A 115 3.96 -0.94 1.16
C LEU A 115 4.47 0.35 0.54
N VAL A 116 5.30 0.26 -0.49
CA VAL A 116 5.88 1.42 -1.15
C VAL A 116 5.57 1.41 -2.64
N THR A 117 5.37 2.58 -3.21
CA THR A 117 5.30 2.80 -4.65
C THR A 117 6.00 4.10 -5.03
N SER A 118 6.45 4.19 -6.28
CA SER A 118 7.03 5.40 -6.83
C SER A 118 5.99 6.21 -7.59
N ILE A 119 6.07 7.53 -7.49
CA ILE A 119 5.28 8.48 -8.25
C ILE A 119 6.22 9.23 -9.16
N ARG A 120 6.07 9.07 -10.48
CA ARG A 120 6.81 9.88 -11.44
C ARG A 120 6.13 11.23 -11.60
N HIS A 121 6.95 12.28 -11.60
CA HIS A 121 6.50 13.60 -11.99
C HIS A 121 6.70 13.75 -13.50
N ASP A 122 5.62 13.76 -14.25
CA ASP A 122 5.67 14.24 -15.63
C ASP A 122 5.97 15.73 -15.64
N ASP A 123 6.71 16.20 -16.66
CA ASP A 123 7.08 17.61 -16.80
C ASP A 123 5.89 18.57 -16.79
N VAL A 124 4.75 18.12 -17.28
CA VAL A 124 3.47 18.86 -17.30
C VAL A 124 2.86 19.01 -15.90
N TRP A 125 3.18 18.11 -14.96
CA TRP A 125 2.56 18.04 -13.63
C TRP A 125 3.49 18.48 -12.49
N LYS A 126 4.77 18.77 -12.79
CA LYS A 126 5.81 19.07 -11.79
C LYS A 126 5.44 20.18 -10.81
N ILE A 127 4.73 21.21 -11.24
CA ILE A 127 4.49 22.40 -10.41
C ILE A 127 3.45 22.17 -9.32
N ASN A 128 2.53 21.21 -9.47
CA ASN A 128 1.42 21.00 -8.53
C ASN A 128 1.18 19.54 -8.15
N SER A 129 2.04 18.60 -8.55
CA SER A 129 1.81 17.18 -8.29
C SER A 129 1.79 16.88 -6.78
N ARG A 130 2.77 17.37 -6.02
CA ARG A 130 2.82 17.17 -4.57
C ARG A 130 1.60 17.75 -3.85
N GLN A 131 1.17 18.95 -4.23
CA GLN A 131 -0.02 19.57 -3.67
C GLN A 131 -1.28 18.78 -4.03
N ARG A 132 -1.41 18.33 -5.27
CA ARG A 132 -2.55 17.50 -5.70
C ARG A 132 -2.63 16.18 -4.94
N TYR A 133 -1.48 15.52 -4.73
CA TYR A 133 -1.43 14.30 -3.92
C TYR A 133 -1.80 14.58 -2.47
N ALA A 134 -1.35 15.70 -1.90
CA ALA A 134 -1.68 16.09 -0.53
C ALA A 134 -3.15 16.48 -0.33
N GLU A 135 -3.81 16.95 -1.38
CA GLU A 135 -5.23 17.38 -1.35
C GLU A 135 -6.20 16.29 -1.80
N SER A 136 -5.69 15.16 -2.32
CA SER A 136 -6.52 14.10 -2.89
C SER A 136 -6.51 12.84 -2.05
N ASP A 137 -7.64 12.15 -2.05
CA ASP A 137 -7.70 10.79 -1.54
C ASP A 137 -6.82 9.88 -2.39
N VAL A 138 -6.06 9.03 -1.71
CA VAL A 138 -5.25 7.97 -2.31
C VAL A 138 -5.85 6.63 -1.94
N TYR A 139 -5.92 5.72 -2.88
CA TYR A 139 -6.59 4.44 -2.68
C TYR A 139 -5.64 3.27 -2.91
N ILE A 140 -5.74 2.25 -2.07
CA ILE A 140 -5.32 0.90 -2.42
C ILE A 140 -6.57 0.11 -2.76
N ILE A 141 -6.63 -0.37 -4.00
CA ILE A 141 -7.68 -1.26 -4.46
C ILE A 141 -7.24 -2.69 -4.19
N MET A 142 -8.07 -3.43 -3.45
CA MET A 142 -7.80 -4.81 -3.07
C MET A 142 -8.52 -5.80 -4.00
N SER A 143 -9.69 -5.41 -4.51
CA SER A 143 -10.46 -6.21 -5.49
C SER A 143 -11.29 -5.28 -6.36
N GLN A 144 -11.47 -5.68 -7.64
CA GLN A 144 -12.31 -4.96 -8.59
C GLN A 144 -13.65 -5.65 -8.84
N TYR A 145 -13.73 -6.96 -8.67
CA TYR A 145 -14.89 -7.76 -8.98
C TYR A 145 -15.16 -8.79 -7.87
N PRO A 146 -16.41 -9.13 -7.55
CA PRO A 146 -17.65 -8.53 -8.06
C PRO A 146 -17.95 -7.16 -7.45
N LEU A 147 -17.29 -6.83 -6.34
CA LEU A 147 -17.40 -5.54 -5.65
C LEU A 147 -16.02 -4.92 -5.48
N GLU A 148 -15.87 -3.70 -5.95
CA GLU A 148 -14.64 -2.96 -5.72
C GLU A 148 -14.47 -2.68 -4.22
N ARG A 149 -13.36 -3.14 -3.67
CA ARG A 149 -12.95 -2.89 -2.29
C ARG A 149 -11.71 -2.02 -2.27
N ARG A 150 -11.78 -0.89 -1.59
CA ARG A 150 -10.66 0.04 -1.50
C ARG A 150 -10.46 0.57 -0.09
N MET A 151 -9.18 0.66 0.28
CA MET A 151 -8.72 1.43 1.42
C MET A 151 -8.47 2.87 0.99
N VAL A 152 -8.90 3.82 1.80
CA VAL A 152 -8.71 5.25 1.58
C VAL A 152 -7.62 5.76 2.50
N PHE A 153 -6.67 6.48 1.95
CA PHE A 153 -5.57 7.09 2.68
C PHE A 153 -5.56 8.60 2.45
N TYR A 154 -5.19 9.32 3.47
CA TYR A 154 -4.83 10.73 3.41
C TYR A 154 -3.33 10.84 3.56
N ILE A 155 -2.69 11.63 2.69
CA ILE A 155 -1.23 11.80 2.74
C ILE A 155 -0.89 12.73 3.90
N GLU A 156 -0.11 12.23 4.84
CA GLU A 156 0.49 13.04 5.88
C GLU A 156 1.63 13.86 5.26
N GLN A 157 1.53 15.18 5.35
CA GLN A 157 2.60 16.09 4.95
C GLN A 157 3.75 15.98 5.95
N LEU A 158 4.95 15.83 5.42
CA LEU A 158 6.19 15.93 6.20
C LEU A 158 6.51 17.38 6.52
#